data_800c036e8490361fe7cf8fe356e30315
#
_entry.id   800c036e8490361fe7cf8fe356e30315
#
_cell.length_a   1.000
_cell.length_b   1.000
_cell.length_c   1.000
_cell.angle_alpha   90.00
_cell.angle_beta   90.00
_cell.angle_gamma   90.00
#
_symmetry.space_group_name_H-M   'P 1'
#
loop_
_entity.id
_entity.type
_entity.pdbx_description
1 polymer ?
#
loop_
_entity_poly.entity_id
_entity_poly.type
_entity_poly.pdbx_seq_one_letter_code
_entity_poly.pdbx_strand_id
1 'polypeptide(L)'
;MEDMKKHEMSDNDLENAARGKAYGYGTNFYLTVQTAQSYLPLLEKPEKNSANELAKLYTGDQVEPVMPYDTTYLYVFDMKTGQYGYVEGNSLIDPRTGKKGMATFGF
;
A
#
# COMPACT_ATOMS: atom_id res chain seq x y z
N MET A 1 3.88 8.31 -19.62
CA MET A 1 4.13 8.56 -19.37
C MET A 1 4.48 8.81 -18.86
N GLU A 2 4.59 8.58 -18.74
CA GLU A 2 5.04 8.80 -18.37
C GLU A 2 5.35 9.29 -17.69
N ASP A 3 5.49 9.50 -17.41
CA ASP A 3 5.96 9.95 -16.81
C ASP A 3 6.13 10.16 -15.89
N MET A 4 5.85 9.97 -15.55
CA MET A 4 6.07 10.04 -14.70
C MET A 4 6.73 9.86 -14.15
N LYS A 5 6.83 9.59 -14.25
CA LYS A 5 7.68 9.36 -13.75
C LYS A 5 8.44 9.89 -12.72
N LYS A 6 8.31 10.59 -12.22
CA LYS A 6 8.95 11.16 -11.20
C LYS A 6 9.36 10.28 -10.14
N HIS A 7 8.77 9.23 -9.94
CA HIS A 7 9.25 8.25 -9.03
C HIS A 7 10.10 7.28 -9.81
N GLU A 8 10.70 6.35 -9.15
CA GLU A 8 11.65 5.47 -9.78
C GLU A 8 11.01 4.54 -10.77
N MET A 9 9.74 4.26 -10.60
CA MET A 9 9.03 3.34 -11.43
C MET A 9 8.18 4.09 -12.44
N SER A 10 8.14 3.60 -13.65
CA SER A 10 7.25 4.15 -14.66
C SER A 10 5.81 3.83 -14.28
N ASP A 11 4.87 4.53 -14.90
CA ASP A 11 3.46 4.24 -14.69
C ASP A 11 3.13 2.80 -15.04
N ASN A 12 3.76 2.29 -16.09
CA ASN A 12 3.52 0.93 -16.51
C ASN A 12 4.03 -0.08 -15.48
N ASP A 13 5.20 0.20 -14.90
CA ASP A 13 5.75 -0.66 -13.86
C ASP A 13 4.87 -0.66 -12.63
N LEU A 14 4.38 0.50 -12.23
CA LEU A 14 3.50 0.60 -11.07
C LEU A 14 2.21 -0.15 -11.31
N GLU A 15 1.67 -0.05 -12.51
CA GLU A 15 0.44 -0.74 -12.83
C GLU A 15 0.61 -2.26 -12.74
N ASN A 16 1.71 -2.77 -13.25
CA ASN A 16 2.00 -4.20 -13.17
C ASN A 16 2.23 -4.63 -11.73
N ALA A 17 2.95 -3.84 -10.96
CA ALA A 17 3.21 -4.15 -9.56
C ALA A 17 1.93 -4.12 -8.75
N ALA A 18 1.06 -3.17 -9.02
CA ALA A 18 -0.21 -3.05 -8.31
C ALA A 18 -1.10 -4.28 -8.52
N ARG A 19 -0.89 -4.98 -9.63
CA ARG A 19 -1.62 -6.21 -9.88
C ARG A 19 -0.90 -7.44 -9.31
N GLY A 20 0.14 -7.22 -8.53
CA GLY A 20 0.85 -8.30 -7.87
C GLY A 20 1.87 -9.00 -8.72
N LYS A 21 2.11 -8.53 -9.93
CA LYS A 21 2.99 -9.25 -10.86
C LYS A 21 4.45 -9.16 -10.47
N ALA A 22 4.86 -8.03 -9.87
CA ALA A 22 6.25 -7.83 -9.50
C ALA A 22 6.72 -8.83 -8.45
N TYR A 23 5.81 -9.34 -7.64
CA TYR A 23 6.15 -10.26 -6.57
C TYR A 23 5.56 -11.64 -6.76
N GLY A 24 4.97 -11.89 -7.91
CA GLY A 24 4.37 -13.19 -8.18
C GLY A 24 3.08 -13.44 -7.43
N TYR A 25 2.49 -12.42 -6.86
CA TYR A 25 1.20 -12.55 -6.20
C TYR A 25 0.09 -12.63 -7.24
N GLY A 26 -1.01 -13.21 -6.86
CA GLY A 26 -2.16 -13.28 -7.75
C GLY A 26 -2.74 -11.90 -8.03
N THR A 27 -3.62 -11.84 -9.02
CA THR A 27 -4.20 -10.57 -9.42
C THR A 27 -5.22 -10.03 -8.42
N ASN A 28 -5.65 -10.84 -7.46
CA ASN A 28 -6.67 -10.42 -6.48
C ASN A 28 -6.12 -10.47 -5.07
N PHE A 29 -4.88 -10.07 -4.91
CA PHE A 29 -4.25 -10.07 -3.61
C PHE A 29 -4.47 -8.71 -2.96
N TYR A 30 -5.19 -8.70 -1.85
CA TYR A 30 -5.52 -7.47 -1.14
C TYR A 30 -5.19 -7.61 0.33
N LEU A 31 -4.81 -6.48 0.93
CA LEU A 31 -4.67 -6.37 2.37
C LEU A 31 -5.80 -5.50 2.90
N THR A 32 -6.22 -5.77 4.12
CA THR A 32 -7.33 -5.05 4.73
C THR A 32 -6.79 -4.15 5.84
N VAL A 33 -7.25 -2.92 5.89
CA VAL A 33 -6.86 -1.99 6.95
C VAL A 33 -7.42 -2.48 8.27
N GLN A 34 -6.55 -2.55 9.27
CA GLN A 34 -6.93 -2.86 10.64
C GLN A 34 -6.06 -2.02 11.56
N THR A 35 -6.56 -0.87 11.93
CA THR A 35 -5.81 0.09 12.73
C THR A 35 -6.54 0.38 14.03
N ALA A 36 -5.76 0.58 15.10
CA ALA A 36 -6.29 1.00 16.38
C ALA A 36 -6.53 2.50 16.42
N GLN A 37 -6.03 3.21 15.44
CA GLN A 37 -6.19 4.66 15.32
C GLN A 37 -7.52 4.98 14.64
N SER A 38 -7.89 6.27 14.62
CA SER A 38 -9.10 6.71 13.94
C SER A 38 -9.06 6.35 12.46
N TYR A 39 -7.88 6.44 11.86
CA TYR A 39 -7.70 6.12 10.46
C TYR A 39 -6.23 5.82 10.20
N LEU A 40 -5.98 5.19 9.06
CA LEU A 40 -4.62 4.95 8.56
C LEU A 40 -4.39 5.94 7.43
N PRO A 41 -3.41 6.85 7.55
CA PRO A 41 -3.18 7.79 6.46
C PRO A 41 -2.51 7.11 5.27
N LEU A 42 -2.98 7.46 4.10
CA LEU A 42 -2.30 7.14 2.85
C LEU A 42 -1.38 8.33 2.56
N LEU A 43 -0.08 8.08 2.49
CA LEU A 43 0.93 9.13 2.51
C LEU A 43 1.58 9.29 1.15
N GLU A 44 1.89 10.52 0.80
CA GLU A 44 2.61 10.80 -0.44
C GLU A 44 4.07 10.36 -0.34
N LYS A 45 4.65 10.45 0.86
CA LYS A 45 6.03 10.05 1.14
C LYS A 45 6.02 9.09 2.31
N PRO A 46 7.03 8.26 2.45
CA PRO A 46 7.08 7.28 3.54
C PRO A 46 7.50 7.93 4.86
N GLU A 47 6.72 8.90 5.31
CA GLU A 47 6.95 9.54 6.58
C GLU A 47 5.63 10.08 7.12
N LYS A 48 5.47 9.96 8.41
CA LYS A 48 4.23 10.29 9.07
C LYS A 48 4.17 11.79 9.34
N ASN A 49 3.41 12.48 8.52
CA ASN A 49 3.29 13.92 8.58
C ASN A 49 1.93 14.29 7.98
N SER A 50 1.14 15.07 8.71
CA SER A 50 -0.20 15.40 8.26
C SER A 50 -0.22 16.14 6.93
N ALA A 51 0.82 16.92 6.62
CA ALA A 51 0.92 17.61 5.34
C ALA A 51 1.12 16.64 4.17
N ASN A 52 1.41 15.40 4.48
CA ASN A 52 1.76 14.35 3.53
C ASN A 52 0.56 13.43 3.23
N GLU A 53 -0.55 13.63 3.91
CA GLU A 53 -1.69 12.72 3.80
C GLU A 53 -2.45 12.97 2.51
N LEU A 54 -2.60 11.92 1.73
CA LEU A 54 -3.37 11.95 0.49
C LEU A 54 -4.82 11.54 0.73
N ALA A 55 -5.04 10.65 1.68
CA ALA A 55 -6.36 10.10 1.95
C ALA A 55 -6.36 9.46 3.31
N LYS A 56 -7.54 9.16 3.81
CA LYS A 56 -7.74 8.47 5.08
C LYS A 56 -8.35 7.12 4.81
N LEU A 57 -7.71 6.08 5.34
CA LEU A 57 -8.20 4.72 5.21
C LEU A 57 -8.73 4.27 6.56
N TYR A 58 -9.81 3.54 6.54
CA TYR A 58 -10.47 3.10 7.77
C TYR A 58 -10.46 1.59 7.87
N THR A 59 -10.53 1.08 9.08
CA THR A 59 -10.58 -0.36 9.29
C THR A 59 -11.66 -0.97 8.42
N GLY A 60 -11.29 -1.99 7.67
CA GLY A 60 -12.18 -2.64 6.71
C GLY A 60 -11.93 -2.23 5.27
N ASP A 61 -11.26 -1.11 5.05
CA ASP A 61 -10.88 -0.71 3.68
C ASP A 61 -9.84 -1.66 3.16
N GLN A 62 -9.82 -1.82 1.83
CA GLN A 62 -8.88 -2.74 1.19
C GLN A 62 -7.92 -1.98 0.29
N VAL A 63 -6.67 -2.43 0.28
CA VAL A 63 -5.64 -1.87 -0.59
C VAL A 63 -4.90 -3.00 -1.28
N GLU A 64 -4.36 -2.70 -2.43
CA GLU A 64 -3.57 -3.66 -3.19
C GLU A 64 -2.10 -3.37 -2.94
N PRO A 65 -1.34 -4.32 -2.41
CA PRO A 65 0.07 -4.06 -2.13
C PRO A 65 0.89 -3.99 -3.41
N VAL A 66 1.79 -3.03 -3.46
CA VAL A 66 2.69 -2.85 -4.60
C VAL A 66 4.07 -3.38 -4.24
N MET A 67 4.69 -2.79 -3.23
CA MET A 67 6.01 -3.23 -2.79
C MET A 67 6.30 -2.64 -1.41
N PRO A 68 7.10 -3.34 -0.59
CA PRO A 68 7.57 -2.74 0.65
C PRO A 68 8.62 -1.67 0.35
N TYR A 69 8.55 -0.57 1.08
CA TYR A 69 9.56 0.46 1.00
C TYR A 69 10.69 0.20 1.99
N ASP A 70 10.31 -0.10 3.23
CA ASP A 70 11.25 -0.48 4.28
C ASP A 70 10.50 -1.39 5.25
N THR A 71 10.99 -1.55 6.48
CA THR A 71 10.36 -2.43 7.44
C THR A 71 9.12 -1.84 8.08
N THR A 72 8.81 -0.58 7.79
CA THR A 72 7.67 0.12 8.36
C THR A 72 6.60 0.42 7.31
N TYR A 73 7.02 0.89 6.13
CA TYR A 73 6.10 1.41 5.13
C TYR A 73 5.96 0.49 3.94
N LEU A 74 4.74 0.40 3.46
CA LEU A 74 4.36 -0.37 2.29
C LEU A 74 3.76 0.57 1.28
N TYR A 75 4.17 0.46 0.02
CA TYR A 75 3.57 1.21 -1.06
C TYR A 75 2.37 0.43 -1.57
N VAL A 76 1.22 1.08 -1.62
CA VAL A 76 -0.04 0.41 -1.92
C VAL A 76 -0.86 1.23 -2.91
N PHE A 77 -1.82 0.55 -3.52
CA PHE A 77 -2.85 1.19 -4.32
C PHE A 77 -4.16 1.14 -3.54
N ASP A 78 -4.73 2.31 -3.27
CA ASP A 78 -6.01 2.40 -2.58
C ASP A 78 -7.12 2.34 -3.63
N MET A 79 -7.85 1.24 -3.62
CA MET A 79 -8.87 1.00 -4.63
C MET A 79 -10.07 1.93 -4.46
N LYS A 80 -10.28 2.45 -3.26
CA LYS A 80 -11.41 3.32 -2.99
C LYS A 80 -11.23 4.70 -3.64
N THR A 81 -10.02 5.24 -3.58
CA THR A 81 -9.74 6.58 -4.13
C THR A 81 -9.00 6.54 -5.46
N GLY A 82 -8.45 5.37 -5.81
CA GLY A 82 -7.66 5.25 -7.03
C GLY A 82 -6.28 5.85 -6.93
N GLN A 83 -5.76 6.01 -5.71
CA GLN A 83 -4.47 6.64 -5.49
C GLN A 83 -3.44 5.64 -5.00
N TYR A 84 -2.19 5.86 -5.39
CA TYR A 84 -1.04 5.15 -4.83
C TYR A 84 -0.48 5.97 -3.67
N GLY A 85 0.07 5.29 -2.69
CA GLY A 85 0.73 5.98 -1.59
C GLY A 85 1.34 5.00 -0.61
N TYR A 86 1.95 5.54 0.42
CA TYR A 86 2.63 4.77 1.46
C TYR A 86 1.73 4.67 2.68
N VAL A 87 1.73 3.51 3.31
CA VAL A 87 1.02 3.31 4.57
C VAL A 87 1.93 2.54 5.51
N GLU A 88 1.66 2.67 6.81
CA GLU A 88 2.31 1.81 7.79
C GLU A 88 1.77 0.40 7.58
N GLY A 89 2.62 -0.51 7.11
CA GLY A 89 2.19 -1.81 6.68
C GLY A 89 1.64 -2.68 7.79
N ASN A 90 2.05 -2.43 9.05
CA ASN A 90 1.54 -3.20 10.17
C ASN A 90 0.15 -2.77 10.62
N SER A 91 -0.42 -1.75 9.98
CA SER A 91 -1.83 -1.41 10.14
C SER A 91 -2.70 -2.08 9.08
N LEU A 92 -2.12 -3.00 8.33
CA LEU A 92 -2.84 -3.84 7.39
C LEU A 92 -2.75 -5.28 7.84
N ILE A 93 -3.73 -6.06 7.42
CA ILE A 93 -3.74 -7.48 7.72
C ILE A 93 -4.05 -8.24 6.43
N ASP A 94 -3.42 -9.40 6.28
CA ASP A 94 -3.73 -10.29 5.18
C ASP A 94 -4.92 -11.14 5.61
N PRO A 95 -6.08 -10.94 5.00
CA PRO A 95 -7.28 -11.67 5.44
C PRO A 95 -7.19 -13.18 5.23
N ARG A 96 -6.26 -13.63 4.39
CA ARG A 96 -6.11 -15.06 4.14
C ARG A 96 -5.34 -15.77 5.25
N THR A 97 -4.41 -15.06 5.89
CA THR A 97 -3.51 -15.68 6.86
C THR A 97 -3.63 -15.08 8.25
N GLY A 98 -4.20 -13.89 8.37
CA GLY A 98 -4.25 -13.16 9.62
C GLY A 98 -2.94 -12.48 9.98
N LYS A 99 -1.95 -12.52 9.10
CA LYS A 99 -0.65 -11.89 9.35
C LYS A 99 -0.70 -10.42 9.05
N LYS A 100 0.13 -9.65 9.75
CA LYS A 100 0.26 -8.23 9.47
C LYS A 100 0.86 -8.00 8.10
N GLY A 101 0.57 -6.84 7.52
CA GLY A 101 0.96 -6.56 6.17
C GLY A 101 2.45 -6.71 5.90
N MET A 102 3.29 -6.21 6.82
CA MET A 102 4.74 -6.33 6.60
C MET A 102 5.20 -7.78 6.71
N ALA A 103 4.56 -8.59 7.55
CA ALA A 103 4.92 -10.00 7.68
C ALA A 103 4.64 -10.76 6.39
N THR A 104 3.69 -10.32 5.61
CA THR A 104 3.39 -10.92 4.31
C THR A 104 4.60 -10.84 3.37
N PHE A 105 5.47 -9.87 3.59
CA PHE A 105 6.67 -9.67 2.76
C PHE A 105 7.94 -10.11 3.48
N GLY A 106 7.81 -10.83 4.59
CA GLY A 106 8.98 -11.38 5.27
C GLY A 106 9.58 -10.47 6.34
N PHE A 107 8.86 -9.45 6.75
CA PHE A 107 9.37 -8.55 7.79
C PHE A 107 8.75 -8.87 9.16
#